data_4bcd20452c9bb1b682868e4994af12c0
#
_entry.id   4bcd20452c9bb1b682868e4994af12c0
#
_cell.length_a   1.000
_cell.length_b   1.000
_cell.length_c   1.000
_cell.angle_alpha   90.00
_cell.angle_beta   90.00
_cell.angle_gamma   90.00
#
_symmetry.space_group_name_H-M   'P 1'
#
loop_
_entity.id
_entity.type
_entity.pdbx_description
1 polymer ?
#
loop_
_entity_poly.entity_id
_entity_poly.type
_entity_poly.pdbx_seq_one_letter_code
_entity_poly.pdbx_strand_id
1 'polypeptide(L)'
;MPPEKFRVALIQMSCGPEPEQNLEKAILRVADAAGRGAHVVCLPELFQTQYFCQREDHALFDLAEPIPGPSSDKLAAAARSNGVVLIASLFEKRAAGVYHNTAAVFDRDGTLRGLYRKMHIPDDPLYYEKFYFTPGDLGFRALETSAGKLGTLVCWDQWYPEGARLTALQGAPILLYPTAIGWHPAEKAEFGIAQHDAWRTIQRAHAIANGVYVAVVNRVGFETGNVRGKSAPGQGLEFWGGSFFCDPFGRVLAEGSHDREEILLGDVDLKALEEIRRNWPFLRDRRIDSYAPITSRLLD
;
A
#
# COMPACT_ATOMS: atom_id res chain seq x y z
N MET A 1 -6.71 23.61 -9.60
CA MET A 1 -6.95 22.39 -10.36
C MET A 1 -5.77 21.44 -10.10
N PRO A 2 -5.97 20.14 -10.01
CA PRO A 2 -4.85 19.20 -9.92
C PRO A 2 -3.98 19.31 -11.18
N PRO A 3 -2.68 19.02 -11.09
CA PRO A 3 -1.78 19.06 -12.24
C PRO A 3 -2.17 18.00 -13.27
N GLU A 4 -1.95 18.28 -14.56
CA GLU A 4 -2.18 17.28 -15.64
C GLU A 4 -1.22 16.09 -15.54
N LYS A 5 -0.04 16.31 -14.94
CA LYS A 5 0.98 15.27 -14.70
C LYS A 5 1.53 15.40 -13.29
N PHE A 6 1.78 14.25 -12.66
CA PHE A 6 2.48 14.22 -11.38
C PHE A 6 3.34 12.97 -11.25
N ARG A 7 4.42 13.10 -10.49
CA ARG A 7 5.38 12.02 -10.25
C ARG A 7 5.10 11.34 -8.92
N VAL A 8 5.07 10.02 -8.94
CA VAL A 8 4.91 9.16 -7.77
C VAL A 8 6.25 8.51 -7.44
N ALA A 9 6.62 8.49 -6.16
CA ALA A 9 7.74 7.74 -5.64
C ALA A 9 7.25 6.59 -4.76
N LEU A 10 7.82 5.41 -4.95
CA LEU A 10 7.63 4.22 -4.14
C LEU A 10 8.89 3.96 -3.35
N ILE A 11 8.82 3.97 -2.03
CA ILE A 11 9.97 3.77 -1.16
C ILE A 11 10.05 2.31 -0.75
N GLN A 12 10.78 1.49 -1.52
CA GLN A 12 11.13 0.14 -1.12
C GLN A 12 12.21 0.20 -0.04
N MET A 13 11.90 -0.28 1.16
CA MET A 13 12.82 -0.22 2.30
C MET A 13 12.76 -1.48 3.15
N SER A 14 13.85 -1.78 3.85
CA SER A 14 13.91 -2.75 4.93
C SER A 14 13.45 -2.13 6.25
N CYS A 15 12.98 -2.96 7.18
CA CYS A 15 12.57 -2.49 8.50
C CYS A 15 13.41 -3.18 9.58
N GLY A 16 14.06 -2.36 10.42
CA GLY A 16 14.82 -2.82 11.57
C GLY A 16 13.93 -3.06 12.81
N PRO A 17 14.54 -3.53 13.92
CA PRO A 17 13.79 -3.81 15.15
C PRO A 17 13.32 -2.57 15.90
N GLU A 18 13.90 -1.40 15.62
CA GLU A 18 13.64 -0.16 16.36
C GLU A 18 12.67 0.75 15.60
N PRO A 19 11.43 0.94 16.09
CA PRO A 19 10.39 1.70 15.39
C PRO A 19 10.79 3.15 15.07
N GLU A 20 11.47 3.78 16.00
CA GLU A 20 11.90 5.18 15.88
C GLU A 20 12.91 5.35 14.74
N GLN A 21 13.85 4.41 14.58
CA GLN A 21 14.85 4.43 13.51
C GLN A 21 14.21 4.17 12.14
N ASN A 22 13.21 3.30 12.06
CA ASN A 22 12.48 3.05 10.83
C ASN A 22 11.69 4.29 10.39
N LEU A 23 11.05 5.00 11.34
CA LEU A 23 10.33 6.24 11.06
C LEU A 23 11.29 7.34 10.58
N GLU A 24 12.44 7.52 11.24
CA GLU A 24 13.47 8.48 10.82
C GLU A 24 14.00 8.14 9.42
N LYS A 25 14.32 6.87 9.16
CA LYS A 25 14.73 6.40 7.84
C LYS A 25 13.67 6.72 6.78
N ALA A 26 12.40 6.42 7.05
CA ALA A 26 11.31 6.72 6.14
C ALA A 26 11.20 8.21 5.82
N ILE A 27 11.31 9.08 6.84
CA ILE A 27 11.30 10.54 6.66
C ILE A 27 12.46 11.02 5.78
N LEU A 28 13.66 10.49 5.98
CA LEU A 28 14.82 10.81 5.13
C LEU A 28 14.61 10.36 3.69
N ARG A 29 14.02 9.18 3.48
CA ARG A 29 13.67 8.67 2.14
C ARG A 29 12.58 9.51 1.47
N VAL A 30 11.61 10.04 2.24
CA VAL A 30 10.60 10.99 1.72
C VAL A 30 11.29 12.25 1.20
N ALA A 31 12.25 12.80 1.94
CA ALA A 31 13.01 13.97 1.50
C ALA A 31 13.85 13.70 0.24
N ASP A 32 14.50 12.51 0.15
CA ASP A 32 15.23 12.09 -1.06
C ASP A 32 14.26 11.96 -2.26
N ALA A 33 13.10 11.33 -2.08
CA ALA A 33 12.09 11.20 -3.11
C ALA A 33 11.60 12.59 -3.63
N ALA A 34 11.33 13.50 -2.70
CA ALA A 34 10.96 14.89 -3.04
C ALA A 34 12.07 15.60 -3.83
N GLY A 35 13.35 15.45 -3.41
CA GLY A 35 14.52 15.98 -4.12
C GLY A 35 14.66 15.42 -5.55
N ARG A 36 14.11 14.24 -5.83
CA ARG A 36 14.03 13.64 -7.17
C ARG A 36 12.77 14.05 -7.94
N GLY A 37 12.00 15.02 -7.43
CA GLY A 37 10.82 15.59 -8.07
C GLY A 37 9.54 14.82 -7.86
N ALA A 38 9.43 13.98 -6.83
CA ALA A 38 8.18 13.34 -6.47
C ALA A 38 7.16 14.35 -5.95
N HIS A 39 5.91 14.20 -6.39
CA HIS A 39 4.74 14.94 -5.90
C HIS A 39 3.92 14.10 -4.92
N VAL A 40 3.97 12.78 -5.09
CA VAL A 40 3.30 11.79 -4.25
C VAL A 40 4.34 10.76 -3.82
N VAL A 41 4.38 10.43 -2.55
CA VAL A 41 5.29 9.42 -1.98
C VAL A 41 4.48 8.36 -1.25
N CYS A 42 4.78 7.09 -1.49
CA CYS A 42 4.14 5.97 -0.83
C CYS A 42 5.17 5.13 -0.08
N LEU A 43 4.91 4.90 1.21
CA LEU A 43 5.70 4.04 2.10
C LEU A 43 5.11 2.62 2.11
N PRO A 44 5.91 1.57 2.46
CA PRO A 44 5.40 0.21 2.61
C PRO A 44 4.39 0.08 3.75
N GLU A 45 3.69 -1.03 3.76
CA GLU A 45 2.77 -1.40 4.84
C GLU A 45 3.52 -1.57 6.16
N LEU A 46 2.97 -0.99 7.27
CA LEU A 46 3.44 -1.12 8.66
C LEU A 46 4.96 -0.89 8.80
N PHE A 47 5.51 0.03 8.03
CA PHE A 47 6.95 0.26 7.85
C PHE A 47 7.71 0.65 9.13
N GLN A 48 7.01 1.07 10.18
CA GLN A 48 7.63 1.50 11.44
C GLN A 48 8.30 0.37 12.21
N THR A 49 7.90 -0.89 11.97
CA THR A 49 8.45 -2.04 12.68
C THR A 49 8.86 -3.11 11.69
N GLN A 50 9.67 -4.09 12.13
CA GLN A 50 9.61 -5.39 11.49
C GLN A 50 8.16 -5.88 11.50
N TYR A 51 7.79 -6.69 10.53
CA TYR A 51 6.44 -7.23 10.40
C TYR A 51 6.12 -8.12 11.60
N PHE A 52 5.43 -7.54 12.57
CA PHE A 52 5.18 -8.16 13.87
C PHE A 52 4.07 -9.22 13.84
N CYS A 53 3.24 -9.22 12.79
CA CYS A 53 2.15 -10.19 12.65
C CYS A 53 2.63 -11.63 12.38
N GLN A 54 3.94 -11.89 12.44
CA GLN A 54 4.50 -13.24 12.39
C GLN A 54 4.18 -14.07 13.63
N ARG A 55 3.62 -13.47 14.68
CA ARG A 55 3.15 -14.14 15.90
C ARG A 55 1.95 -13.43 16.50
N GLU A 56 1.21 -14.13 17.32
CA GLU A 56 0.17 -13.59 18.19
C GLU A 56 0.78 -13.21 19.55
N ASP A 57 0.89 -11.92 19.84
CA ASP A 57 1.50 -11.43 21.09
C ASP A 57 0.76 -10.16 21.55
N HIS A 58 0.05 -10.26 22.66
CA HIS A 58 -0.71 -9.14 23.23
C HIS A 58 0.13 -7.90 23.55
N ALA A 59 1.43 -8.08 23.86
CA ALA A 59 2.31 -6.95 24.15
C ALA A 59 2.57 -6.06 22.91
N LEU A 60 2.34 -6.59 21.70
CA LEU A 60 2.55 -5.82 20.47
C LEU A 60 1.41 -4.84 20.16
N PHE A 61 0.26 -4.92 20.86
CA PHE A 61 -0.77 -3.88 20.81
C PHE A 61 -0.27 -2.51 21.34
N ASP A 62 0.78 -2.51 22.14
CA ASP A 62 1.40 -1.27 22.64
C ASP A 62 2.16 -0.50 21.54
N LEU A 63 2.34 -1.08 20.36
CA LEU A 63 2.88 -0.40 19.17
C LEU A 63 1.85 0.49 18.47
N ALA A 64 0.56 0.28 18.76
CA ALA A 64 -0.52 1.01 18.09
C ALA A 64 -0.64 2.44 18.62
N GLU A 65 -0.78 3.39 17.70
CA GLU A 65 -0.97 4.81 18.01
C GLU A 65 -2.33 5.31 17.51
N PRO A 66 -2.94 6.33 18.14
CA PRO A 66 -4.07 7.02 17.53
C PRO A 66 -3.63 7.74 16.25
N ILE A 67 -4.57 8.01 15.34
CA ILE A 67 -4.37 8.90 14.21
C ILE A 67 -5.41 10.04 14.29
N PRO A 68 -5.00 11.31 14.53
CA PRO A 68 -3.63 11.81 14.73
C PRO A 68 -2.94 11.29 15.99
N GLY A 69 -1.61 11.20 15.94
CA GLY A 69 -0.74 10.75 17.02
C GLY A 69 0.74 10.94 16.69
N PRO A 70 1.66 10.54 17.56
CA PRO A 70 3.07 10.90 17.47
C PRO A 70 3.71 10.61 16.12
N SER A 71 3.49 9.42 15.55
CA SER A 71 4.06 9.06 14.25
C SER A 71 3.39 9.76 13.10
N SER A 72 2.06 9.87 13.11
CA SER A 72 1.31 10.58 12.07
C SER A 72 1.64 12.07 12.05
N ASP A 73 1.92 12.70 13.21
CA ASP A 73 2.32 14.11 13.29
C ASP A 73 3.70 14.34 12.67
N LYS A 74 4.67 13.43 12.89
CA LYS A 74 5.98 13.48 12.24
C LYS A 74 5.87 13.30 10.72
N LEU A 75 5.00 12.40 10.26
CA LEU A 75 4.76 12.18 8.84
C LEU A 75 4.06 13.38 8.17
N ALA A 76 3.09 13.99 8.84
CA ALA A 76 2.45 15.23 8.40
C ALA A 76 3.47 16.37 8.27
N ALA A 77 4.37 16.50 9.25
CA ALA A 77 5.47 17.47 9.19
C ALA A 77 6.42 17.17 8.03
N ALA A 78 6.76 15.90 7.78
CA ALA A 78 7.61 15.49 6.65
C ALA A 78 6.93 15.80 5.30
N ALA A 79 5.64 15.52 5.15
CA ALA A 79 4.86 15.86 3.96
C ALA A 79 4.91 17.37 3.69
N ARG A 80 4.65 18.19 4.72
CA ARG A 80 4.69 19.67 4.63
C ARG A 80 6.08 20.20 4.29
N SER A 81 7.11 19.73 4.99
CA SER A 81 8.49 20.23 4.81
C SER A 81 9.03 19.91 3.43
N ASN A 82 8.58 18.83 2.80
CA ASN A 82 9.01 18.41 1.48
C ASN A 82 7.99 18.78 0.36
N GLY A 83 6.83 19.32 0.71
CA GLY A 83 5.81 19.74 -0.26
C GLY A 83 5.22 18.57 -1.08
N VAL A 84 5.13 17.37 -0.50
CA VAL A 84 4.64 16.16 -1.16
C VAL A 84 3.36 15.64 -0.51
N VAL A 85 2.53 14.96 -1.29
CA VAL A 85 1.48 14.09 -0.75
C VAL A 85 2.14 12.81 -0.25
N LEU A 86 1.87 12.41 0.99
CA LEU A 86 2.47 11.23 1.60
C LEU A 86 1.41 10.20 1.99
N ILE A 87 1.60 8.95 1.55
CA ILE A 87 0.79 7.79 1.95
C ILE A 87 1.63 6.92 2.87
N ALA A 88 1.12 6.65 4.09
CA ALA A 88 1.80 5.86 5.10
C ALA A 88 0.84 4.88 5.79
N SER A 89 1.17 3.59 5.80
CA SER A 89 0.43 2.57 6.51
C SER A 89 0.93 2.47 7.96
N LEU A 90 0.00 2.56 8.91
CA LEU A 90 0.25 2.65 10.34
C LEU A 90 -0.62 1.65 11.12
N PHE A 91 -0.14 1.24 12.30
CA PHE A 91 -0.94 0.49 13.26
C PHE A 91 -1.80 1.46 14.08
N GLU A 92 -3.07 1.59 13.67
CA GLU A 92 -4.02 2.52 14.30
C GLU A 92 -4.65 1.93 15.55
N LYS A 93 -4.59 2.65 16.67
CA LYS A 93 -5.44 2.45 17.85
C LYS A 93 -6.64 3.39 17.75
N ARG A 94 -7.75 2.90 17.21
CA ARG A 94 -8.98 3.68 17.06
C ARG A 94 -9.69 3.92 18.40
N ALA A 95 -9.71 2.88 19.23
CA ALA A 95 -10.30 2.89 20.57
C ALA A 95 -9.70 1.75 21.40
N ALA A 96 -10.03 1.68 22.68
CA ALA A 96 -9.66 0.54 23.51
C ALA A 96 -10.25 -0.75 22.91
N GLY A 97 -9.37 -1.71 22.56
CA GLY A 97 -9.75 -2.99 21.97
C GLY A 97 -10.11 -2.94 20.47
N VAL A 98 -9.98 -1.79 19.79
CA VAL A 98 -10.27 -1.66 18.35
C VAL A 98 -9.07 -1.08 17.64
N TYR A 99 -8.48 -1.89 16.75
CA TYR A 99 -7.25 -1.58 16.04
C TYR A 99 -7.39 -1.85 14.56
N HIS A 100 -6.69 -1.07 13.73
CA HIS A 100 -6.69 -1.23 12.29
C HIS A 100 -5.29 -1.11 11.69
N ASN A 101 -5.09 -1.76 10.57
CA ASN A 101 -4.02 -1.46 9.64
C ASN A 101 -4.52 -0.33 8.74
N THR A 102 -3.96 0.86 8.86
CA THR A 102 -4.54 2.08 8.31
C THR A 102 -3.54 2.85 7.46
N ALA A 103 -3.87 3.07 6.18
CA ALA A 103 -3.16 4.01 5.34
C ALA A 103 -3.70 5.42 5.59
N ALA A 104 -2.82 6.29 6.09
CA ALA A 104 -3.06 7.71 6.27
C ALA A 104 -2.52 8.50 5.07
N VAL A 105 -3.31 9.44 4.55
CA VAL A 105 -2.94 10.29 3.41
C VAL A 105 -2.79 11.73 3.89
N PHE A 106 -1.56 12.23 3.84
CA PHE A 106 -1.21 13.60 4.18
C PHE A 106 -1.00 14.41 2.90
N ASP A 107 -1.57 15.61 2.84
CA ASP A 107 -1.34 16.51 1.72
C ASP A 107 0.01 17.24 1.86
N ARG A 108 0.44 17.92 0.80
CA ARG A 108 1.67 18.67 0.73
C ARG A 108 1.81 19.82 1.76
N ASP A 109 0.72 20.22 2.40
CA ASP A 109 0.70 21.19 3.50
C ASP A 109 0.72 20.51 4.88
N GLY A 110 0.77 19.16 4.92
CA GLY A 110 0.70 18.33 6.12
C GLY A 110 -0.71 18.04 6.61
N THR A 111 -1.75 18.51 5.93
CA THR A 111 -3.13 18.21 6.31
C THR A 111 -3.45 16.73 6.09
N LEU A 112 -4.01 16.07 7.09
CA LEU A 112 -4.55 14.71 6.94
C LEU A 112 -5.82 14.75 6.08
N ARG A 113 -5.72 14.25 4.85
CA ARG A 113 -6.85 14.24 3.88
C ARG A 113 -7.83 13.13 4.13
N GLY A 114 -7.41 12.07 4.74
CA GLY A 114 -8.27 10.95 5.11
C GLY A 114 -7.50 9.69 5.42
N LEU A 115 -8.27 8.66 5.78
CA LEU A 115 -7.78 7.34 6.15
C LEU A 115 -8.43 6.29 5.24
N TYR A 116 -7.67 5.25 4.97
CA TYR A 116 -8.18 3.98 4.46
C TYR A 116 -7.78 2.88 5.44
N ARG A 117 -8.75 2.18 6.01
CA ARG A 117 -8.55 1.03 6.87
C ARG A 117 -8.60 -0.24 6.02
N LYS A 118 -7.56 -1.06 6.07
CA LYS A 118 -7.45 -2.32 5.31
C LYS A 118 -8.70 -3.16 5.45
N MET A 119 -9.36 -3.45 4.33
CA MET A 119 -10.65 -4.15 4.31
C MET A 119 -10.48 -5.65 4.42
N HIS A 120 -9.50 -6.22 3.71
CA HIS A 120 -9.23 -7.65 3.72
C HIS A 120 -8.04 -7.94 4.63
N ILE A 121 -8.28 -8.70 5.70
CA ILE A 121 -7.27 -9.03 6.70
C ILE A 121 -6.87 -10.50 6.52
N PRO A 122 -5.58 -10.78 6.22
CA PRO A 122 -5.08 -12.15 6.08
C PRO A 122 -5.01 -12.89 7.42
N ASP A 123 -4.99 -14.21 7.33
CA ASP A 123 -4.79 -15.12 8.46
C ASP A 123 -4.12 -16.40 7.96
N ASP A 124 -2.83 -16.27 7.67
CA ASP A 124 -1.98 -17.36 7.18
C ASP A 124 -0.77 -17.53 8.11
N PRO A 125 -0.06 -18.65 8.06
CA PRO A 125 1.18 -18.83 8.81
C PRO A 125 2.15 -17.67 8.59
N LEU A 126 2.61 -17.05 9.68
CA LEU A 126 3.44 -15.85 9.75
C LEU A 126 2.74 -14.55 9.26
N TYR A 127 1.43 -14.59 8.97
CA TYR A 127 0.60 -13.43 8.62
C TYR A 127 -0.67 -13.39 9.49
N TYR A 128 -0.51 -13.48 10.82
CA TYR A 128 -1.60 -13.52 11.80
C TYR A 128 -2.22 -12.12 12.03
N GLU A 129 -2.61 -11.46 10.95
CA GLU A 129 -3.14 -10.10 11.03
C GLU A 129 -4.52 -10.03 11.69
N LYS A 130 -5.35 -11.09 11.59
CA LYS A 130 -6.66 -11.13 12.25
C LYS A 130 -6.60 -11.10 13.76
N PHE A 131 -5.45 -11.48 14.35
CA PHE A 131 -5.24 -11.32 15.79
C PHE A 131 -5.18 -9.84 16.20
N TYR A 132 -4.62 -8.99 15.34
CA TYR A 132 -4.38 -7.58 15.65
C TYR A 132 -5.46 -6.64 15.11
N PHE A 133 -5.96 -6.89 13.90
CA PHE A 133 -6.72 -5.88 13.15
C PHE A 133 -8.19 -6.23 12.98
N THR A 134 -9.02 -5.25 13.30
CA THR A 134 -10.42 -5.22 12.87
C THR A 134 -10.46 -4.88 11.37
N PRO A 135 -11.28 -5.56 10.55
CA PRO A 135 -11.51 -5.17 9.15
C PRO A 135 -11.92 -3.70 9.03
N GLY A 136 -11.56 -3.09 7.91
CA GLY A 136 -11.85 -1.69 7.65
C GLY A 136 -13.35 -1.39 7.61
N ASP A 137 -13.73 -0.23 8.12
CA ASP A 137 -15.12 0.23 8.25
C ASP A 137 -15.39 1.56 7.53
N LEU A 138 -14.41 2.04 6.75
CA LEU A 138 -14.55 3.26 5.95
C LEU A 138 -14.92 3.00 4.50
N GLY A 139 -14.97 1.74 4.09
CA GLY A 139 -15.15 1.32 2.70
C GLY A 139 -13.94 1.59 1.81
N PHE A 140 -14.06 1.26 0.54
CA PHE A 140 -13.06 1.57 -0.47
C PHE A 140 -13.18 3.04 -0.87
N ARG A 141 -12.05 3.78 -0.85
CA ARG A 141 -12.06 5.24 -1.00
C ARG A 141 -10.99 5.74 -1.96
N ALA A 142 -11.35 6.78 -2.71
CA ALA A 142 -10.40 7.64 -3.38
C ALA A 142 -10.40 9.00 -2.67
N LEU A 143 -9.24 9.46 -2.24
CA LEU A 143 -9.08 10.66 -1.43
C LEU A 143 -8.59 11.84 -2.29
N GLU A 144 -9.23 13.00 -2.12
CA GLU A 144 -8.84 14.24 -2.79
C GLU A 144 -7.57 14.82 -2.16
N THR A 145 -6.58 15.12 -2.99
CA THR A 145 -5.31 15.72 -2.59
C THR A 145 -4.92 16.84 -3.57
N SER A 146 -3.88 17.57 -3.24
CA SER A 146 -3.29 18.59 -4.14
C SER A 146 -2.72 17.99 -5.44
N ALA A 147 -2.38 16.70 -5.47
CA ALA A 147 -1.96 15.98 -6.66
C ALA A 147 -3.14 15.40 -7.48
N GLY A 148 -4.35 15.55 -6.97
CA GLY A 148 -5.56 14.96 -7.52
C GLY A 148 -6.10 13.84 -6.65
N LYS A 149 -7.05 13.08 -7.20
CA LYS A 149 -7.69 11.98 -6.49
C LYS A 149 -6.80 10.75 -6.46
N LEU A 150 -6.50 10.21 -5.29
CA LEU A 150 -5.65 9.03 -5.10
C LEU A 150 -6.46 7.89 -4.49
N GLY A 151 -6.40 6.71 -5.10
CA GLY A 151 -6.92 5.48 -4.52
C GLY A 151 -5.84 4.79 -3.70
N THR A 152 -6.15 4.45 -2.45
CA THR A 152 -5.24 3.72 -1.58
C THR A 152 -5.92 2.47 -1.06
N LEU A 153 -5.25 1.33 -1.21
CA LEU A 153 -5.60 0.03 -0.66
C LEU A 153 -4.35 -0.54 0.02
N VAL A 154 -4.49 -1.57 0.85
CA VAL A 154 -3.34 -2.09 1.62
C VAL A 154 -3.18 -3.60 1.40
N CYS A 155 -2.01 -4.01 0.94
CA CYS A 155 -1.49 -5.37 0.89
C CYS A 155 -2.53 -6.42 0.43
N TRP A 156 -3.14 -7.18 1.35
CA TRP A 156 -4.08 -8.26 1.03
C TRP A 156 -5.25 -7.83 0.15
N ASP A 157 -5.64 -6.55 0.19
CA ASP A 157 -6.64 -5.97 -0.72
C ASP A 157 -6.25 -6.12 -2.20
N GLN A 158 -4.97 -6.26 -2.50
CA GLN A 158 -4.44 -6.39 -3.86
C GLN A 158 -4.91 -7.66 -4.59
N TRP A 159 -5.37 -8.67 -3.86
CA TRP A 159 -5.87 -9.92 -4.43
C TRP A 159 -7.33 -9.85 -4.88
N TYR A 160 -8.06 -8.81 -4.47
CA TYR A 160 -9.51 -8.68 -4.65
C TYR A 160 -9.86 -7.62 -5.71
N PRO A 161 -10.32 -8.04 -6.91
CA PRO A 161 -10.69 -7.11 -7.99
C PRO A 161 -11.75 -6.10 -7.59
N GLU A 162 -12.63 -6.46 -6.64
CA GLU A 162 -13.72 -5.61 -6.15
C GLU A 162 -13.18 -4.34 -5.48
N GLY A 163 -12.12 -4.45 -4.68
CA GLY A 163 -11.49 -3.29 -4.02
C GLY A 163 -10.92 -2.32 -5.04
N ALA A 164 -10.15 -2.83 -6.01
CA ALA A 164 -9.60 -2.04 -7.10
C ALA A 164 -10.70 -1.36 -7.93
N ARG A 165 -11.77 -2.10 -8.27
CA ARG A 165 -12.90 -1.60 -9.05
C ARG A 165 -13.66 -0.51 -8.32
N LEU A 166 -14.04 -0.72 -7.06
CA LEU A 166 -14.80 0.25 -6.27
C LEU A 166 -14.02 1.54 -6.05
N THR A 167 -12.71 1.44 -5.82
CA THR A 167 -11.83 2.62 -5.69
C THR A 167 -11.70 3.37 -7.02
N ALA A 168 -11.50 2.68 -8.13
CA ALA A 168 -11.42 3.29 -9.46
C ALA A 168 -12.72 3.97 -9.88
N LEU A 169 -13.89 3.41 -9.52
CA LEU A 169 -15.20 3.99 -9.79
C LEU A 169 -15.45 5.32 -9.06
N GLN A 170 -14.71 5.61 -7.99
CA GLN A 170 -14.72 6.91 -7.35
C GLN A 170 -13.87 7.97 -8.09
N GLY A 171 -13.30 7.59 -9.23
CA GLY A 171 -12.54 8.49 -10.10
C GLY A 171 -11.03 8.52 -9.82
N ALA A 172 -10.47 7.56 -9.08
CA ALA A 172 -9.04 7.45 -8.89
C ALA A 172 -8.32 7.17 -10.23
N PRO A 173 -7.35 7.98 -10.66
CA PRO A 173 -6.52 7.71 -11.83
C PRO A 173 -5.39 6.73 -11.54
N ILE A 174 -5.08 6.52 -10.26
CA ILE A 174 -4.03 5.64 -9.77
C ILE A 174 -4.51 4.91 -8.51
N LEU A 175 -4.10 3.64 -8.38
CA LEU A 175 -4.23 2.84 -7.17
C LEU A 175 -2.84 2.63 -6.56
N LEU A 176 -2.70 2.96 -5.27
CA LEU A 176 -1.47 2.77 -4.51
C LEU A 176 -1.68 1.64 -3.50
N TYR A 177 -0.71 0.73 -3.43
CA TYR A 177 -0.73 -0.44 -2.55
C TYR A 177 0.51 -0.47 -1.65
N PRO A 178 0.48 0.18 -0.45
CA PRO A 178 1.38 -0.19 0.63
C PRO A 178 1.30 -1.68 0.92
N THR A 179 2.42 -2.38 0.90
CA THR A 179 2.45 -3.85 0.96
C THR A 179 3.57 -4.35 1.88
N ALA A 180 3.32 -5.50 2.50
CA ALA A 180 4.29 -6.32 3.22
C ALA A 180 4.04 -7.79 2.84
N ILE A 181 4.66 -8.25 1.75
CA ILE A 181 4.52 -9.62 1.26
C ILE A 181 5.89 -10.21 0.94
N GLY A 182 6.07 -11.47 1.26
CA GLY A 182 7.33 -12.18 1.09
C GLY A 182 7.11 -13.68 0.98
N TRP A 183 8.21 -14.40 0.80
CA TRP A 183 8.21 -15.85 0.75
C TRP A 183 8.21 -16.44 2.16
N HIS A 184 7.30 -17.36 2.39
CA HIS A 184 7.43 -18.27 3.51
C HIS A 184 8.60 -19.23 3.24
N PRO A 185 9.60 -19.37 4.15
CA PRO A 185 10.79 -20.16 3.88
C PRO A 185 10.52 -21.61 3.45
N ALA A 186 9.49 -22.25 4.02
CA ALA A 186 9.12 -23.61 3.68
C ALA A 186 8.49 -23.76 2.29
N GLU A 187 7.95 -22.68 1.71
CA GLU A 187 7.21 -22.72 0.44
C GLU A 187 8.01 -22.13 -0.72
N LYS A 188 9.05 -21.34 -0.42
CA LYS A 188 9.80 -20.57 -1.42
C LYS A 188 10.33 -21.43 -2.55
N ALA A 189 10.88 -22.61 -2.24
CA ALA A 189 11.50 -23.49 -3.23
C ALA A 189 10.49 -24.06 -4.23
N GLU A 190 9.27 -24.36 -3.78
CA GLU A 190 8.22 -25.00 -4.58
C GLU A 190 7.32 -23.96 -5.27
N PHE A 191 6.85 -22.96 -4.52
CA PHE A 191 5.81 -22.04 -4.98
C PHE A 191 6.30 -20.60 -5.20
N GLY A 192 7.50 -20.24 -4.76
CA GLY A 192 7.94 -18.86 -4.67
C GLY A 192 7.85 -18.07 -5.98
N ILE A 193 8.23 -18.69 -7.11
CA ILE A 193 8.13 -18.07 -8.44
C ILE A 193 6.66 -17.84 -8.82
N ALA A 194 5.80 -18.85 -8.62
CA ALA A 194 4.40 -18.76 -8.98
C ALA A 194 3.64 -17.75 -8.11
N GLN A 195 3.94 -17.70 -6.80
CA GLN A 195 3.36 -16.73 -5.88
C GLN A 195 3.71 -15.29 -6.27
N HIS A 196 4.98 -15.03 -6.57
CA HIS A 196 5.42 -13.70 -7.00
C HIS A 196 4.82 -13.29 -8.36
N ASP A 197 4.77 -14.20 -9.34
CA ASP A 197 4.16 -13.94 -10.64
C ASP A 197 2.65 -13.68 -10.53
N ALA A 198 1.93 -14.45 -9.71
CA ALA A 198 0.51 -14.23 -9.42
C ALA A 198 0.27 -12.84 -8.79
N TRP A 199 1.09 -12.46 -7.80
CA TRP A 199 1.04 -11.16 -7.15
C TRP A 199 1.23 -10.00 -8.13
N ARG A 200 2.20 -10.10 -9.01
CA ARG A 200 2.48 -9.11 -10.05
C ARG A 200 1.37 -9.05 -11.10
N THR A 201 0.88 -10.22 -11.51
CA THR A 201 -0.14 -10.36 -12.56
C THR A 201 -1.47 -9.78 -12.14
N ILE A 202 -1.97 -10.08 -10.92
CA ILE A 202 -3.28 -9.58 -10.47
C ILE A 202 -3.32 -8.06 -10.41
N GLN A 203 -2.25 -7.41 -9.97
CA GLN A 203 -2.19 -5.96 -9.86
C GLN A 203 -2.07 -5.27 -11.23
N ARG A 204 -1.34 -5.86 -12.17
CA ARG A 204 -1.34 -5.44 -13.58
C ARG A 204 -2.73 -5.59 -14.22
N ALA A 205 -3.45 -6.66 -13.86
CA ALA A 205 -4.84 -6.85 -14.30
C ALA A 205 -5.76 -5.76 -13.75
N HIS A 206 -5.55 -5.28 -12.51
CA HIS A 206 -6.30 -4.13 -11.98
C HIS A 206 -6.06 -2.86 -12.79
N ALA A 207 -4.82 -2.60 -13.20
CA ALA A 207 -4.51 -1.45 -14.07
C ALA A 207 -5.28 -1.51 -15.39
N ILE A 208 -5.24 -2.66 -16.06
CA ILE A 208 -5.91 -2.90 -17.35
C ILE A 208 -7.43 -2.79 -17.20
N ALA A 209 -8.01 -3.58 -16.29
CA ALA A 209 -9.45 -3.70 -16.15
C ALA A 209 -10.14 -2.40 -15.73
N ASN A 210 -9.42 -1.49 -15.06
CA ASN A 210 -9.93 -0.21 -14.58
C ASN A 210 -9.45 0.99 -15.40
N GLY A 211 -8.50 0.78 -16.34
CA GLY A 211 -7.87 1.87 -17.08
C GLY A 211 -7.25 2.88 -16.12
N VAL A 212 -6.40 2.45 -15.20
CA VAL A 212 -5.72 3.28 -14.19
C VAL A 212 -4.24 2.92 -14.09
N TYR A 213 -3.44 3.82 -13.54
CA TYR A 213 -2.10 3.45 -13.08
C TYR A 213 -2.18 2.60 -11.81
N VAL A 214 -1.19 1.73 -11.61
CA VAL A 214 -1.05 0.98 -10.36
C VAL A 214 0.39 1.12 -9.85
N ALA A 215 0.51 1.42 -8.57
CA ALA A 215 1.76 1.68 -7.88
C ALA A 215 1.82 0.80 -6.62
N VAL A 216 2.75 -0.13 -6.59
CA VAL A 216 2.88 -1.14 -5.54
C VAL A 216 4.20 -0.95 -4.83
N VAL A 217 4.17 -0.73 -3.53
CA VAL A 217 5.37 -0.57 -2.74
C VAL A 217 5.44 -1.65 -1.67
N ASN A 218 6.50 -2.45 -1.73
CA ASN A 218 6.77 -3.54 -0.80
C ASN A 218 7.99 -3.23 0.04
N ARG A 219 8.11 -3.91 1.17
CA ARG A 219 9.35 -3.95 1.95
C ARG A 219 10.31 -4.99 1.38
N VAL A 220 11.56 -4.95 1.79
CA VAL A 220 12.63 -5.85 1.32
C VAL A 220 13.46 -6.34 2.50
N GLY A 221 14.01 -7.55 2.38
CA GLY A 221 14.90 -8.15 3.36
C GLY A 221 14.24 -9.21 4.23
N PHE A 222 15.05 -9.87 5.04
CA PHE A 222 14.60 -10.92 5.93
C PHE A 222 14.23 -10.36 7.31
N GLU A 223 13.04 -10.69 7.78
CA GLU A 223 12.52 -10.22 9.07
C GLU A 223 12.02 -11.38 9.93
N THR A 224 12.42 -11.38 11.20
CA THR A 224 11.98 -12.36 12.21
C THR A 224 10.85 -11.83 13.10
N GLY A 225 10.24 -10.72 12.76
CA GLY A 225 9.28 -10.03 13.60
C GLY A 225 9.87 -9.48 14.88
N ASN A 226 11.18 -9.17 14.85
CA ASN A 226 11.86 -8.58 16.00
C ASN A 226 11.43 -7.13 16.19
N VAL A 227 10.87 -6.83 17.36
CA VAL A 227 10.52 -5.47 17.77
C VAL A 227 11.18 -5.22 19.14
N ARG A 228 12.06 -4.20 19.19
CA ARG A 228 12.78 -3.79 20.42
C ARG A 228 13.48 -4.99 21.11
N GLY A 229 14.17 -5.82 20.33
CA GLY A 229 14.93 -6.95 20.85
C GLY A 229 14.08 -8.21 21.15
N LYS A 230 12.76 -8.17 20.97
CA LYS A 230 11.88 -9.33 21.14
C LYS A 230 11.57 -9.94 19.77
N SER A 231 12.22 -11.05 19.44
CA SER A 231 11.98 -11.80 18.21
C SER A 231 10.88 -12.84 18.37
N ALA A 232 10.24 -13.20 17.25
CA ALA A 232 9.41 -14.39 17.18
C ALA A 232 10.29 -15.65 17.25
N PRO A 233 9.89 -16.71 17.97
CA PRO A 233 10.47 -18.02 17.74
C PRO A 233 9.98 -18.49 16.37
N GLY A 234 10.89 -18.65 15.40
CA GLY A 234 10.50 -19.12 14.07
C GLY A 234 11.46 -18.74 12.96
N GLN A 235 11.09 -19.08 11.74
CA GLN A 235 11.95 -18.96 10.56
C GLN A 235 12.00 -17.56 9.94
N GLY A 236 11.05 -16.67 10.27
CA GLY A 236 10.94 -15.34 9.66
C GLY A 236 10.35 -15.36 8.24
N LEU A 237 10.22 -14.17 7.66
CA LEU A 237 9.76 -13.95 6.29
C LEU A 237 10.86 -13.27 5.47
N GLU A 238 11.03 -13.70 4.23
CA GLU A 238 11.86 -13.00 3.26
C GLU A 238 10.96 -12.12 2.39
N PHE A 239 10.88 -10.84 2.71
CA PHE A 239 10.15 -9.86 1.92
C PHE A 239 10.84 -9.67 0.59
N TRP A 240 10.12 -9.89 -0.49
CA TRP A 240 10.72 -10.02 -1.82
C TRP A 240 10.93 -8.70 -2.58
N GLY A 241 10.72 -7.54 -1.94
CA GLY A 241 10.87 -6.28 -2.65
C GLY A 241 10.01 -6.23 -3.90
N GLY A 242 10.62 -6.08 -5.07
CA GLY A 242 9.92 -6.13 -6.35
C GLY A 242 8.82 -5.09 -6.49
N SER A 243 8.91 -3.97 -5.76
CA SER A 243 7.97 -2.85 -5.90
C SER A 243 7.90 -2.44 -7.36
N PHE A 244 6.71 -2.04 -7.85
CA PHE A 244 6.60 -1.66 -9.24
C PHE A 244 5.54 -0.59 -9.49
N PHE A 245 5.68 0.07 -10.63
CA PHE A 245 4.74 1.03 -11.17
C PHE A 245 4.34 0.60 -12.58
N CYS A 246 3.03 0.50 -12.86
CA CYS A 246 2.55 0.16 -14.19
C CYS A 246 1.50 1.14 -14.72
N ASP A 247 1.44 1.22 -16.05
CA ASP A 247 0.49 2.05 -16.78
C ASP A 247 -0.88 1.37 -16.95
N PRO A 248 -1.89 2.07 -17.50
CA PRO A 248 -3.22 1.52 -17.73
C PRO A 248 -3.29 0.32 -18.70
N PHE A 249 -2.22 0.02 -19.44
CA PHE A 249 -2.08 -1.21 -20.22
C PHE A 249 -1.44 -2.35 -19.42
N GLY A 250 -1.14 -2.13 -18.13
CA GLY A 250 -0.44 -3.10 -17.29
C GLY A 250 1.04 -3.28 -17.66
N ARG A 251 1.63 -2.36 -18.45
CA ARG A 251 3.06 -2.38 -18.73
C ARG A 251 3.81 -1.84 -17.51
N VAL A 252 4.78 -2.60 -17.04
CA VAL A 252 5.65 -2.18 -15.95
C VAL A 252 6.61 -1.12 -16.47
N LEU A 253 6.55 0.07 -15.90
CA LEU A 253 7.36 1.24 -16.27
C LEU A 253 8.57 1.42 -15.36
N ALA A 254 8.46 0.96 -14.10
CA ALA A 254 9.55 0.92 -13.13
C ALA A 254 9.36 -0.31 -12.24
N GLU A 255 10.46 -0.97 -11.89
CA GLU A 255 10.47 -2.17 -11.04
C GLU A 255 11.72 -2.16 -10.16
N GLY A 256 11.54 -2.46 -8.87
CA GLY A 256 12.62 -2.58 -7.89
C GLY A 256 13.23 -3.98 -7.85
N SER A 257 14.43 -4.07 -7.33
CA SER A 257 15.09 -5.34 -7.08
C SER A 257 14.44 -6.11 -5.93
N HIS A 258 14.82 -7.37 -5.78
CA HIS A 258 14.34 -8.23 -4.71
C HIS A 258 15.16 -8.10 -3.41
N ASP A 259 16.29 -7.39 -3.43
CA ASP A 259 17.30 -7.46 -2.39
C ASP A 259 17.81 -6.09 -1.90
N ARG A 260 17.36 -4.99 -2.49
CA ARG A 260 17.88 -3.64 -2.15
C ARG A 260 16.79 -2.66 -1.79
N GLU A 261 17.17 -1.69 -0.97
CA GLU A 261 16.37 -0.49 -0.75
C GLU A 261 16.47 0.45 -1.95
N GLU A 262 15.33 0.85 -2.49
CA GLU A 262 15.26 1.68 -3.69
C GLU A 262 14.12 2.71 -3.60
N ILE A 263 14.27 3.81 -4.32
CA ILE A 263 13.18 4.75 -4.59
C ILE A 263 12.86 4.65 -6.08
N LEU A 264 11.70 4.08 -6.39
CA LEU A 264 11.20 3.99 -7.75
C LEU A 264 10.37 5.22 -8.08
N LEU A 265 10.50 5.71 -9.30
CA LEU A 265 9.73 6.85 -9.79
C LEU A 265 8.85 6.43 -10.96
N GLY A 266 7.61 6.90 -10.96
CA GLY A 266 6.66 6.72 -12.06
C GLY A 266 5.86 8.00 -12.30
N ASP A 267 5.63 8.33 -13.56
CA ASP A 267 4.87 9.52 -13.94
C ASP A 267 3.43 9.14 -14.32
N VAL A 268 2.47 9.82 -13.69
CA VAL A 268 1.05 9.75 -14.02
C VAL A 268 0.72 10.89 -14.98
N ASP A 269 0.20 10.58 -16.17
CA ASP A 269 -0.25 11.52 -17.18
C ASP A 269 -1.77 11.39 -17.32
N LEU A 270 -2.52 12.36 -16.81
CA LEU A 270 -3.99 12.33 -16.80
C LEU A 270 -4.57 12.54 -18.20
N LYS A 271 -3.87 13.27 -19.06
CA LYS A 271 -4.29 13.44 -20.46
C LYS A 271 -4.15 12.13 -21.24
N ALA A 272 -3.01 11.46 -21.12
CA ALA A 272 -2.80 10.14 -21.73
C ALA A 272 -3.79 9.10 -21.19
N LEU A 273 -4.10 9.16 -19.88
CA LEU A 273 -5.10 8.29 -19.26
C LEU A 273 -6.49 8.48 -19.88
N GLU A 274 -6.91 9.72 -20.07
CA GLU A 274 -8.20 10.04 -20.73
C GLU A 274 -8.25 9.52 -22.16
N GLU A 275 -7.18 9.68 -22.94
CA GLU A 275 -7.07 9.14 -24.31
C GLU A 275 -7.18 7.61 -24.33
N ILE A 276 -6.50 6.92 -23.40
CA ILE A 276 -6.60 5.46 -23.24
C ILE A 276 -8.04 5.05 -22.94
N ARG A 277 -8.70 5.68 -21.99
CA ARG A 277 -10.08 5.35 -21.60
C ARG A 277 -11.11 5.61 -22.71
N ARG A 278 -10.85 6.58 -23.59
CA ARG A 278 -11.68 6.83 -24.78
C ARG A 278 -11.54 5.70 -25.81
N ASN A 279 -10.31 5.24 -26.04
CA ASN A 279 -10.00 4.24 -27.05
C ASN A 279 -10.24 2.80 -26.55
N TRP A 280 -10.06 2.55 -25.25
CA TRP A 280 -10.37 1.28 -24.57
C TRP A 280 -11.43 1.52 -23.49
N PRO A 281 -12.71 1.51 -23.88
CA PRO A 281 -13.80 2.05 -23.06
C PRO A 281 -14.33 1.06 -22.02
N PHE A 282 -13.49 0.31 -21.33
CA PHE A 282 -13.88 -0.75 -20.38
C PHE A 282 -14.85 -0.26 -19.30
N LEU A 283 -14.68 0.98 -18.81
CA LEU A 283 -15.58 1.53 -17.81
C LEU A 283 -16.98 1.85 -18.41
N ARG A 284 -17.03 2.33 -19.66
CA ARG A 284 -18.28 2.65 -20.38
C ARG A 284 -19.07 1.40 -20.74
N ASP A 285 -18.36 0.33 -21.12
CA ASP A 285 -18.97 -0.90 -21.64
C ASP A 285 -19.37 -1.88 -20.53
N ARG A 286 -19.27 -1.48 -19.26
CA ARG A 286 -19.68 -2.30 -18.13
C ARG A 286 -21.18 -2.60 -18.16
N ARG A 287 -21.55 -3.86 -17.95
CA ARG A 287 -22.93 -4.34 -17.85
C ARG A 287 -23.43 -4.23 -16.40
N ILE A 288 -23.57 -2.99 -15.91
CA ILE A 288 -23.96 -2.70 -14.51
C ILE A 288 -25.35 -3.30 -14.16
N ASP A 289 -26.19 -3.54 -15.14
CA ASP A 289 -27.48 -4.22 -15.06
C ASP A 289 -27.36 -5.69 -14.64
N SER A 290 -26.20 -6.31 -14.80
CA SER A 290 -25.96 -7.74 -14.60
C SER A 290 -25.04 -8.07 -13.42
N TYR A 291 -24.51 -7.07 -12.69
CA TYR A 291 -23.49 -7.28 -11.65
C TYR A 291 -24.04 -7.41 -10.23
N ALA A 292 -25.36 -7.28 -10.01
CA ALA A 292 -25.93 -7.40 -8.67
C ALA A 292 -25.54 -8.70 -7.92
N PRO A 293 -25.42 -9.86 -8.58
CA PRO A 293 -25.05 -11.10 -7.90
C PRO A 293 -23.66 -11.15 -7.29
N ILE A 294 -22.74 -10.20 -7.64
CA ILE A 294 -21.35 -10.18 -7.12
C ILE A 294 -21.27 -10.05 -5.59
N THR A 295 -22.37 -9.62 -4.95
CA THR A 295 -22.45 -9.50 -3.49
C THR A 295 -22.74 -10.83 -2.79
N SER A 296 -23.05 -11.89 -3.55
CA SER A 296 -23.22 -13.25 -3.04
C SER A 296 -21.90 -13.98 -3.02
N ARG A 297 -21.66 -14.81 -1.98
CA ARG A 297 -20.44 -15.60 -1.88
C ARG A 297 -20.36 -16.69 -2.95
N LEU A 298 -21.49 -17.32 -3.25
CA LEU A 298 -21.70 -18.30 -4.32
C LEU A 298 -23.04 -18.02 -4.98
N LEU A 299 -23.19 -18.43 -6.22
CA LEU A 299 -24.43 -18.39 -6.96
C LEU A 299 -24.90 -19.84 -7.17
N ASP A 300 -25.98 -20.24 -6.50
CA ASP A 300 -26.60 -21.58 -6.61
C ASP A 300 -27.54 -21.63 -7.82
#